data_23bad63505bdd6d62461a8d0c37ba7ca
#
_entry.id   23bad63505bdd6d62461a8d0c37ba7ca
#
_cell.length_a   1.000
_cell.length_b   1.000
_cell.length_c   1.000
_cell.angle_alpha   90.00
_cell.angle_beta   90.00
_cell.angle_gamma   90.00
#
_symmetry.space_group_name_H-M   'P 1'
#
loop_
_entity.id
_entity.type
_entity.pdbx_description
1 polymer ?
#
loop_
_entity_poly.entity_id
_entity_poly.type
_entity_poly.pdbx_seq_one_letter_code
_entity_poly.pdbx_strand_id
1 'polypeptide(L)'
;HLGLSNFLLGDYKKAAAAYQRCLELSTKEDELIAVCDWYYMTELRLGDKGAAKKLLDNIHEDFDPGDNAGYFRRLLMYKGVVKPEDVLPKDIAGMKPLDVVTLGFGLSNYYWYNGEKEKSNALIDRILEVGDSSDCYVAFGYLAAKVDKTNRAKA
;
A
#
# COMPACT_ATOMS: atom_id res chain seq x y z
N HIS A 1 -9.06 6.86 9.07
CA HIS A 1 -9.34 5.44 9.40
C HIS A 1 -10.58 4.87 8.71
N LEU A 2 -11.59 5.70 8.36
CA LEU A 2 -12.81 5.23 7.67
C LEU A 2 -12.48 4.59 6.31
N GLY A 3 -11.62 5.24 5.52
CA GLY A 3 -11.17 4.70 4.24
C GLY A 3 -10.48 3.33 4.39
N LEU A 4 -9.57 3.21 5.35
CA LEU A 4 -8.87 1.97 5.66
C LEU A 4 -9.83 0.85 6.09
N SER A 5 -10.80 1.15 6.95
CA SER A 5 -11.79 0.17 7.38
C SER A 5 -12.61 -0.35 6.20
N ASN A 6 -13.08 0.54 5.33
CA ASN A 6 -13.82 0.15 4.13
C ASN A 6 -12.94 -0.64 3.13
N PHE A 7 -11.66 -0.27 2.99
CA PHE A 7 -10.71 -1.01 2.16
C PHE A 7 -10.56 -2.47 2.65
N LEU A 8 -10.36 -2.66 3.95
CA LEU A 8 -10.22 -3.99 4.56
C LEU A 8 -11.51 -4.83 4.44
N LEU A 9 -12.67 -4.17 4.48
CA LEU A 9 -13.97 -4.83 4.29
C LEU A 9 -14.29 -5.13 2.82
N GLY A 10 -13.48 -4.63 1.89
CA GLY A 10 -13.70 -4.79 0.45
C GLY A 10 -14.74 -3.83 -0.15
N ASP A 11 -15.22 -2.86 0.62
CA ASP A 11 -16.11 -1.81 0.12
C ASP A 11 -15.29 -0.67 -0.47
N TYR A 12 -14.70 -0.92 -1.64
CA TYR A 12 -13.78 0.01 -2.28
C TYR A 12 -14.45 1.31 -2.74
N LYS A 13 -15.76 1.29 -3.04
CA LYS A 13 -16.49 2.52 -3.37
C LYS A 13 -16.59 3.46 -2.18
N LYS A 14 -16.92 2.94 -1.01
CA LYS A 14 -16.93 3.74 0.22
C LYS A 14 -15.51 4.13 0.65
N ALA A 15 -14.54 3.27 0.45
CA ALA A 15 -13.14 3.62 0.71
C ALA A 15 -12.69 4.80 -0.16
N ALA A 16 -12.95 4.76 -1.47
CA ALA A 16 -12.62 5.84 -2.40
C ALA A 16 -13.29 7.16 -2.00
N ALA A 17 -14.59 7.14 -1.67
CA ALA A 17 -15.31 8.34 -1.23
C ALA A 17 -14.71 8.95 0.04
N ALA A 18 -14.33 8.11 1.02
CA ALA A 18 -13.67 8.55 2.24
C ALA A 18 -12.29 9.15 1.97
N TYR A 19 -11.50 8.53 1.10
CA TYR A 19 -10.17 9.04 0.73
C TYR A 19 -10.26 10.33 -0.09
N GLN A 20 -11.22 10.44 -0.99
CA GLN A 20 -11.45 11.69 -1.72
C GLN A 20 -11.72 12.84 -0.75
N ARG A 21 -12.57 12.62 0.24
CA ARG A 21 -12.85 13.64 1.27
C ARG A 21 -11.61 13.97 2.10
N CYS A 22 -10.81 12.97 2.46
CA CYS A 22 -9.53 13.20 3.14
C CYS A 22 -8.57 14.01 2.27
N LEU A 23 -8.46 13.70 0.98
CA LEU A 23 -7.58 14.41 0.05
C LEU A 23 -7.96 15.90 -0.06
N GLU A 24 -9.25 16.21 -0.15
CA GLU A 24 -9.76 17.59 -0.19
C GLU A 24 -9.42 18.41 1.07
N LEU A 25 -9.28 17.74 2.21
CA LEU A 25 -8.99 18.36 3.51
C LEU A 25 -7.50 18.34 3.88
N SER A 26 -6.69 17.54 3.19
CA SER A 26 -5.27 17.40 3.50
C SER A 26 -4.49 18.60 2.98
N THR A 27 -3.69 19.20 3.85
CA THR A 27 -2.85 20.36 3.53
C THR A 27 -1.37 20.12 3.77
N LYS A 28 -1.02 19.05 4.47
CA LYS A 28 0.36 18.68 4.79
C LYS A 28 0.84 17.58 3.86
N GLU A 29 2.13 17.58 3.57
CA GLU A 29 2.77 16.62 2.67
C GLU A 29 2.65 15.17 3.17
N ASP A 30 2.88 14.95 4.46
CA ASP A 30 2.76 13.64 5.09
C ASP A 30 1.31 13.10 5.06
N GLU A 31 0.32 13.97 5.22
CA GLU A 31 -1.10 13.62 5.08
C GLU A 31 -1.44 13.23 3.63
N LEU A 32 -0.98 14.02 2.65
CA LEU A 32 -1.18 13.75 1.23
C LEU A 32 -0.55 12.40 0.84
N ILE A 33 0.63 12.09 1.35
CA ILE A 33 1.32 10.82 1.13
C ILE A 33 0.46 9.65 1.62
N ALA A 34 -0.01 9.70 2.88
CA ALA A 34 -0.80 8.63 3.45
C ALA A 34 -2.13 8.40 2.71
N VAL A 35 -2.84 9.47 2.39
CA VAL A 35 -4.12 9.40 1.67
C VAL A 35 -3.93 8.91 0.25
N CYS A 36 -3.00 9.49 -0.51
CA CYS A 36 -2.76 9.10 -1.91
C CYS A 36 -2.31 7.66 -2.06
N ASP A 37 -1.53 7.13 -1.13
CA ASP A 37 -1.07 5.75 -1.18
C ASP A 37 -2.22 4.73 -1.10
N TRP A 38 -3.06 4.85 -0.09
CA TRP A 38 -4.22 3.95 0.06
C TRP A 38 -5.32 4.21 -0.97
N TYR A 39 -5.52 5.45 -1.37
CA TYR A 39 -6.47 5.80 -2.41
C TYR A 39 -6.04 5.23 -3.77
N TYR A 40 -4.75 5.31 -4.10
CA TYR A 40 -4.18 4.69 -5.31
C TYR A 40 -4.51 3.20 -5.38
N MET A 41 -4.26 2.44 -4.31
CA MET A 41 -4.59 1.03 -4.26
C MET A 41 -6.10 0.77 -4.37
N THR A 42 -6.91 1.65 -3.79
CA THR A 42 -8.37 1.55 -3.85
C THR A 42 -8.88 1.70 -5.29
N GLU A 43 -8.37 2.67 -6.03
CA GLU A 43 -8.73 2.87 -7.44
C GLU A 43 -8.32 1.67 -8.32
N LEU A 44 -7.17 1.07 -8.05
CA LEU A 44 -6.78 -0.17 -8.73
C LEU A 44 -7.76 -1.32 -8.44
N ARG A 45 -8.27 -1.42 -7.22
CA ARG A 45 -9.30 -2.41 -6.83
C ARG A 45 -10.63 -2.16 -7.53
N LEU A 46 -10.97 -0.91 -7.80
CA LEU A 46 -12.15 -0.52 -8.59
C LEU A 46 -11.95 -0.71 -10.10
N GLY A 47 -10.74 -1.03 -10.55
CA GLY A 47 -10.40 -1.21 -11.95
C GLY A 47 -10.10 0.10 -12.69
N ASP A 48 -10.02 1.23 -12.00
CA ASP A 48 -9.74 2.54 -12.60
C ASP A 48 -8.25 2.91 -12.50
N LYS A 49 -7.46 2.35 -13.43
CA LYS A 49 -6.02 2.64 -13.52
C LYS A 49 -5.73 4.10 -13.87
N GLY A 50 -6.63 4.76 -14.60
CA GLY A 50 -6.50 6.18 -14.96
C GLY A 50 -6.64 7.07 -13.73
N ALA A 51 -7.68 6.86 -12.93
CA ALA A 51 -7.87 7.56 -11.67
C ALA A 51 -6.71 7.31 -10.70
N ALA A 52 -6.28 6.06 -10.56
CA ALA A 52 -5.12 5.72 -9.73
C ALA A 52 -3.87 6.51 -10.16
N LYS A 53 -3.54 6.50 -11.45
CA LYS A 53 -2.38 7.23 -11.97
C LYS A 53 -2.46 8.73 -11.73
N LYS A 54 -3.65 9.33 -11.88
CA LYS A 54 -3.87 10.75 -11.67
C LYS A 54 -3.60 11.19 -10.23
N LEU A 55 -3.84 10.32 -9.25
CA LEU A 55 -3.54 10.61 -7.85
C LEU A 55 -2.05 10.88 -7.60
N LEU A 56 -1.19 10.27 -8.39
CA LEU A 56 0.26 10.44 -8.26
C LEU A 56 0.73 11.86 -8.62
N ASP A 57 -0.07 12.65 -9.34
CA ASP A 57 0.22 14.05 -9.65
C ASP A 57 0.22 14.95 -8.40
N ASN A 58 -0.40 14.51 -7.31
CA ASN A 58 -0.39 15.21 -6.02
C ASN A 58 0.93 15.02 -5.25
N ILE A 59 1.80 14.10 -5.67
CA ILE A 59 2.98 13.70 -4.92
C ILE A 59 4.22 14.21 -5.65
N HIS A 60 5.02 15.04 -4.97
CA HIS A 60 6.29 15.53 -5.45
C HIS A 60 7.45 14.79 -4.77
N GLU A 61 8.56 14.63 -5.49
CA GLU A 61 9.71 13.83 -5.02
C GLU A 61 10.45 14.46 -3.83
N ASP A 62 10.30 15.78 -3.65
CA ASP A 62 10.89 16.57 -2.57
C ASP A 62 10.01 16.70 -1.32
N PHE A 63 8.87 16.02 -1.28
CA PHE A 63 8.00 16.03 -0.10
C PHE A 63 8.71 15.50 1.15
N ASP A 64 8.42 16.12 2.29
CA ASP A 64 8.79 15.59 3.60
C ASP A 64 7.75 14.56 4.04
N PRO A 65 8.12 13.26 4.10
CA PRO A 65 7.18 12.22 4.46
C PRO A 65 6.84 12.17 5.95
N GLY A 66 7.57 12.85 6.82
CA GLY A 66 7.41 12.68 8.27
C GLY A 66 7.47 11.21 8.68
N ASP A 67 6.44 10.74 9.36
CA ASP A 67 6.32 9.33 9.78
C ASP A 67 5.85 8.38 8.66
N ASN A 68 5.53 8.91 7.48
CA ASN A 68 4.98 8.17 6.35
C ASN A 68 6.02 7.80 5.28
N ALA A 69 7.30 7.66 5.66
CA ALA A 69 8.39 7.34 4.74
C ALA A 69 8.16 6.04 3.95
N GLY A 70 7.57 5.02 4.58
CA GLY A 70 7.22 3.77 3.91
C GLY A 70 6.17 3.97 2.81
N TYR A 71 5.11 4.69 3.08
CA TYR A 71 4.09 5.04 2.08
C TYR A 71 4.65 5.92 0.97
N PHE A 72 5.51 6.86 1.31
CA PHE A 72 6.17 7.71 0.32
C PHE A 72 7.02 6.89 -0.65
N ARG A 73 7.82 5.95 -0.15
CA ARG A 73 8.61 5.06 -0.99
C ARG A 73 7.75 4.20 -1.92
N ARG A 74 6.58 3.73 -1.46
CA ARG A 74 5.60 3.02 -2.28
C ARG A 74 5.08 3.90 -3.42
N LEU A 75 4.68 5.14 -3.12
CA LEU A 75 4.22 6.10 -4.11
C LEU A 75 5.29 6.43 -5.15
N LEU A 76 6.55 6.60 -4.74
CA LEU A 76 7.66 6.81 -5.66
C LEU A 76 7.89 5.61 -6.58
N MET A 77 7.67 4.39 -6.09
CA MET A 77 7.66 3.20 -6.92
C MET A 77 6.51 3.24 -7.95
N TYR A 78 5.29 3.58 -7.53
CA TYR A 78 4.14 3.71 -8.43
C TYR A 78 4.35 4.78 -9.49
N LYS A 79 5.06 5.85 -9.16
CA LYS A 79 5.48 6.90 -10.11
C LYS A 79 6.60 6.46 -11.07
N GLY A 80 7.28 5.36 -10.80
CA GLY A 80 8.43 4.91 -11.56
C GLY A 80 9.76 5.58 -11.20
N VAL A 81 9.83 6.31 -10.09
CA VAL A 81 11.04 6.96 -9.57
C VAL A 81 11.95 5.95 -8.86
N VAL A 82 11.35 5.05 -8.10
CA VAL A 82 12.02 3.95 -7.40
C VAL A 82 11.70 2.64 -8.10
N LYS A 83 12.71 1.83 -8.39
CA LYS A 83 12.49 0.50 -8.99
C LYS A 83 11.86 -0.44 -7.95
N PRO A 84 10.96 -1.35 -8.37
CA PRO A 84 10.36 -2.33 -7.46
C PRO A 84 11.39 -3.14 -6.66
N GLU A 85 12.50 -3.53 -7.31
CA GLU A 85 13.58 -4.29 -6.69
C GLU A 85 14.29 -3.56 -5.56
N ASP A 86 14.22 -2.21 -5.56
CA ASP A 86 14.88 -1.35 -4.59
C ASP A 86 13.95 -0.96 -3.42
N VAL A 87 12.66 -1.33 -3.46
CA VAL A 87 11.69 -1.00 -2.41
C VAL A 87 11.93 -1.83 -1.15
N LEU A 88 12.13 -3.14 -1.32
CA LEU A 88 12.38 -4.07 -0.23
C LEU A 88 13.58 -4.94 -0.57
N PRO A 89 14.65 -4.96 0.24
CA PRO A 89 15.79 -5.83 -0.01
C PRO A 89 15.41 -7.30 0.09
N LYS A 90 16.14 -8.17 -0.61
CA LYS A 90 15.95 -9.63 -0.53
C LYS A 90 16.22 -10.14 0.88
N ASP A 91 17.28 -9.64 1.51
CA ASP A 91 17.60 -9.92 2.91
C ASP A 91 16.96 -8.81 3.78
N ILE A 92 15.96 -9.22 4.56
CA ILE A 92 15.26 -8.35 5.52
C ILE A 92 15.81 -8.46 6.94
N ALA A 93 16.89 -9.22 7.16
CA ALA A 93 17.52 -9.30 8.46
C ALA A 93 17.97 -7.90 8.92
N GLY A 94 17.57 -7.52 10.12
CA GLY A 94 17.85 -6.18 10.66
C GLY A 94 16.87 -5.08 10.26
N MET A 95 15.91 -5.33 9.37
CA MET A 95 14.80 -4.42 9.13
C MET A 95 13.77 -4.50 10.27
N LYS A 96 13.15 -3.36 10.58
CA LYS A 96 12.01 -3.36 11.49
C LYS A 96 10.84 -4.12 10.86
N PRO A 97 10.17 -5.01 11.61
CA PRO A 97 9.02 -5.75 11.09
C PRO A 97 7.94 -4.87 10.46
N LEU A 98 7.68 -3.71 11.05
CA LEU A 98 6.70 -2.76 10.51
C LEU A 98 7.09 -2.26 9.10
N ASP A 99 8.37 -1.98 8.86
CA ASP A 99 8.83 -1.53 7.54
C ASP A 99 8.69 -2.64 6.50
N VAL A 100 8.99 -3.88 6.87
CA VAL A 100 8.82 -5.05 5.99
C VAL A 100 7.35 -5.23 5.60
N VAL A 101 6.46 -5.16 6.57
CA VAL A 101 5.00 -5.30 6.34
C VAL A 101 4.46 -4.16 5.48
N THR A 102 4.87 -2.92 5.77
CA THR A 102 4.41 -1.74 5.05
C THR A 102 4.90 -1.72 3.61
N LEU A 103 6.21 -1.84 3.41
CA LEU A 103 6.81 -1.83 2.07
C LEU A 103 6.41 -3.07 1.27
N GLY A 104 6.39 -4.22 1.93
CA GLY A 104 6.02 -5.49 1.31
C GLY A 104 4.60 -5.49 0.76
N PHE A 105 3.63 -4.93 1.48
CA PHE A 105 2.25 -4.85 0.99
C PHE A 105 2.13 -3.97 -0.26
N GLY A 106 2.76 -2.81 -0.29
CA GLY A 106 2.77 -1.96 -1.47
C GLY A 106 3.43 -2.62 -2.68
N LEU A 107 4.55 -3.30 -2.46
CA LEU A 107 5.25 -4.05 -3.51
C LEU A 107 4.43 -5.25 -4.01
N SER A 108 3.75 -5.96 -3.12
CA SER A 108 2.82 -7.03 -3.48
C SER A 108 1.68 -6.51 -4.36
N ASN A 109 1.11 -5.38 -4.00
CA ASN A 109 0.06 -4.73 -4.78
C ASN A 109 0.57 -4.33 -6.18
N TYR A 110 1.78 -3.76 -6.26
CA TYR A 110 2.42 -3.43 -7.53
C TYR A 110 2.55 -4.67 -8.42
N TYR A 111 3.11 -5.77 -7.93
CA TYR A 111 3.27 -6.98 -8.71
C TYR A 111 1.93 -7.58 -9.15
N TRP A 112 0.92 -7.57 -8.28
CA TRP A 112 -0.41 -8.09 -8.61
C TRP A 112 -1.01 -7.38 -9.82
N TYR A 113 -0.99 -6.04 -9.82
CA TYR A 113 -1.58 -5.23 -10.90
C TYR A 113 -0.69 -5.11 -12.15
N ASN A 114 0.54 -5.58 -12.08
CA ASN A 114 1.44 -5.72 -13.24
C ASN A 114 1.51 -7.17 -13.78
N GLY A 115 0.63 -8.06 -13.32
CA GLY A 115 0.53 -9.43 -13.83
C GLY A 115 1.52 -10.43 -13.22
N GLU A 116 2.36 -10.01 -12.28
CA GLU A 116 3.36 -10.86 -11.60
C GLU A 116 2.78 -11.48 -10.33
N LYS A 117 1.68 -12.22 -10.49
CA LYS A 117 0.88 -12.75 -9.37
C LYS A 117 1.66 -13.66 -8.42
N GLU A 118 2.60 -14.45 -8.93
CA GLU A 118 3.42 -15.35 -8.10
C GLU A 118 4.33 -14.57 -7.15
N LYS A 119 4.99 -13.52 -7.65
CA LYS A 119 5.79 -12.61 -6.82
C LYS A 119 4.94 -11.91 -5.75
N SER A 120 3.75 -11.47 -6.13
CA SER A 120 2.80 -10.86 -5.20
C SER A 120 2.41 -11.83 -4.08
N ASN A 121 2.05 -13.06 -4.41
CA ASN A 121 1.65 -14.07 -3.42
C ASN A 121 2.81 -14.44 -2.49
N ALA A 122 4.03 -14.58 -3.01
CA ALA A 122 5.22 -14.84 -2.20
C ALA A 122 5.46 -13.72 -1.17
N LEU A 123 5.24 -12.45 -1.56
CA LEU A 123 5.32 -11.31 -0.64
C LEU A 123 4.22 -11.35 0.42
N ILE A 124 2.98 -11.68 0.05
CA ILE A 124 1.87 -11.84 0.99
C ILE A 124 2.24 -12.87 2.07
N ASP A 125 2.77 -14.03 1.67
CA ASP A 125 3.18 -15.07 2.61
C ASP A 125 4.28 -14.57 3.57
N ARG A 126 5.26 -13.83 3.05
CA ARG A 126 6.34 -13.23 3.84
C ARG A 126 5.83 -12.18 4.84
N ILE A 127 4.89 -11.33 4.41
CA ILE A 127 4.27 -10.32 5.29
C ILE A 127 3.54 -11.01 6.46
N LEU A 128 2.79 -12.06 6.18
CA LEU A 128 2.07 -12.81 7.21
C LEU A 128 3.02 -13.49 8.19
N GLU A 129 4.09 -14.11 7.70
CA GLU A 129 5.12 -14.70 8.55
C GLU A 129 5.78 -13.68 9.48
N VAL A 130 6.17 -12.51 8.96
CA VAL A 130 6.77 -11.42 9.74
C VAL A 130 5.77 -10.86 10.75
N GLY A 131 4.53 -10.63 10.34
CA GLY A 131 3.48 -10.11 11.21
C GLY A 131 3.10 -11.08 12.34
N ASP A 132 3.01 -12.39 12.04
CA ASP A 132 2.68 -13.42 13.02
C ASP A 132 3.79 -13.63 14.07
N SER A 133 5.05 -13.37 13.70
CA SER A 133 6.21 -13.50 14.58
C SER A 133 6.63 -12.20 15.28
N SER A 134 5.82 -11.14 15.18
CA SER A 134 6.11 -9.82 15.73
C SER A 134 4.85 -9.14 16.25
N ASP A 135 4.99 -7.93 16.82
CA ASP A 135 3.84 -7.10 17.25
C ASP A 135 3.12 -6.37 16.11
N CYS A 136 3.43 -6.73 14.84
CA CYS A 136 2.87 -6.08 13.66
C CYS A 136 1.53 -6.65 13.19
N TYR A 137 0.92 -7.55 13.93
CA TYR A 137 -0.39 -8.16 13.60
C TYR A 137 -1.56 -7.16 13.52
N VAL A 138 -1.39 -5.94 14.04
CA VAL A 138 -2.38 -4.85 13.93
C VAL A 138 -2.03 -3.84 12.83
N ALA A 139 -0.86 -3.98 12.20
CA ALA A 139 -0.44 -3.07 11.13
C ALA A 139 -1.35 -3.21 9.89
N PHE A 140 -1.68 -2.09 9.27
CA PHE A 140 -2.62 -2.10 8.13
C PHE A 140 -2.10 -2.94 6.95
N GLY A 141 -0.81 -2.92 6.68
CA GLY A 141 -0.21 -3.77 5.64
C GLY A 141 -0.38 -5.26 5.92
N TYR A 142 -0.25 -5.69 7.18
CA TYR A 142 -0.51 -7.07 7.59
C TYR A 142 -2.00 -7.43 7.44
N LEU A 143 -2.90 -6.59 7.94
CA LEU A 143 -4.35 -6.84 7.86
C LEU A 143 -4.81 -6.92 6.39
N ALA A 144 -4.32 -6.02 5.55
CA ALA A 144 -4.62 -6.02 4.12
C ALA A 144 -4.05 -7.25 3.41
N ALA A 145 -2.85 -7.68 3.76
CA ALA A 145 -2.25 -8.92 3.24
C ALA A 145 -3.08 -10.16 3.62
N LYS A 146 -3.59 -10.21 4.84
CA LYS A 146 -4.45 -11.29 5.31
C LYS A 146 -5.77 -11.35 4.53
N VAL A 147 -6.38 -10.21 4.28
CA VAL A 147 -7.59 -10.10 3.45
C VAL A 147 -7.31 -10.56 2.03
N ASP A 148 -6.22 -10.09 1.42
CA ASP A 148 -5.83 -10.48 0.06
C ASP A 148 -5.58 -12.00 -0.03
N LYS A 149 -4.86 -12.58 0.93
CA LYS A 149 -4.63 -14.03 0.98
C LYS A 149 -5.95 -14.81 0.97
N THR A 150 -6.89 -14.40 1.83
CA THR A 150 -8.21 -15.04 1.95
C THR A 150 -9.03 -14.90 0.68
N ASN A 151 -9.07 -13.71 0.09
CA ASN A 151 -9.86 -13.45 -1.12
C ASN A 151 -9.29 -14.17 -2.35
N ARG A 152 -7.97 -14.23 -2.48
CA ARG A 152 -7.29 -14.94 -3.59
C ARG A 152 -7.50 -16.45 -3.52
N ALA A 153 -7.61 -17.02 -2.33
CA ALA A 153 -7.91 -18.45 -2.14
C ALA A 153 -9.33 -18.83 -2.54
N LYS A 154 -10.28 -17.85 -2.59
CA LYS A 154 -11.68 -18.05 -2.99
C LYS A 154 -11.93 -17.87 -4.50
N ALA A 155 -10.96 -17.30 -5.19
CA ALA A 155 -11.08 -16.98 -6.62
C ALA A 155 -10.81 -18.21 -7.51
#